data_85ef874b2956b7a67d5205a557919a87
#
_entry.id   85ef874b2956b7a67d5205a557919a87
#
_cell.length_a   1.000
_cell.length_b   1.000
_cell.length_c   1.000
_cell.angle_alpha   90.00
_cell.angle_beta   90.00
_cell.angle_gamma   90.00
#
_symmetry.space_group_name_H-M   'P 1'
#
loop_
_entity.id
_entity.type
_entity.pdbx_description
1 polymer ?
#
loop_
_entity_poly.entity_id
_entity_poly.type
_entity_poly.pdbx_seq_one_letter_code
_entity_poly.pdbx_strand_id
1 'polypeptide(L)'
;MKPMIFFDVYGTLTDNHDYQVTPSTKKALQKLQENGYKIGIATGRAVNSLKRTGVVDIANWDGFVCNNGQTVLNKNFQIVEELVISPEIVHRCIKIAKDNNIPLALKMEHRIITQEPDENVYTARKFFNSIIPPVGIYQNQKVEAMIAYGPKGYDYAPFKQLEGLHILPGVSTYCDITHADATKATGIQVILKQYNLDKYICFGDSLNDVEMFNHAAISVCMGQGDAYLKNIATFVTDSIDDDGIYNACVNLGLFK
;
A
#
# COMPACT_ATOMS: atom_id res chain seq x y z
N MET A 1 -11.25 -22.13 -11.79
CA MET A 1 -10.69 -20.92 -12.47
C MET A 1 -9.29 -20.68 -11.93
N LYS A 2 -8.40 -20.04 -12.72
CA LYS A 2 -7.07 -19.64 -12.23
C LYS A 2 -7.22 -18.56 -11.16
N PRO A 3 -6.37 -18.55 -10.10
CA PRO A 3 -6.36 -17.46 -9.13
C PRO A 3 -5.92 -16.16 -9.81
N MET A 4 -6.35 -15.02 -9.31
CA MET A 4 -5.81 -13.72 -9.70
C MET A 4 -4.48 -13.48 -8.98
N ILE A 5 -3.56 -12.71 -9.57
CA ILE A 5 -2.24 -12.47 -8.99
C ILE A 5 -2.10 -10.99 -8.68
N PHE A 6 -1.77 -10.65 -7.43
CA PHE A 6 -1.56 -9.28 -6.98
C PHE A 6 -0.11 -9.01 -6.65
N PHE A 7 0.35 -7.83 -6.98
CA PHE A 7 1.72 -7.38 -6.74
C PHE A 7 1.71 -6.09 -5.91
N ASP A 8 2.53 -6.03 -4.87
CA ASP A 8 2.93 -4.75 -4.33
C ASP A 8 3.83 -4.01 -5.33
N VAL A 9 4.06 -2.71 -5.11
CA VAL A 9 4.83 -1.87 -6.04
C VAL A 9 6.28 -1.74 -5.58
N TYR A 10 6.51 -1.10 -4.42
CA TYR A 10 7.84 -0.83 -3.93
C TYR A 10 8.45 -2.06 -3.27
N GLY A 11 9.70 -2.36 -3.61
CA GLY A 11 10.35 -3.55 -3.09
C GLY A 11 9.81 -4.85 -3.71
N THR A 12 8.85 -4.76 -4.66
CA THR A 12 8.27 -5.91 -5.37
C THR A 12 8.34 -5.74 -6.89
N LEU A 13 7.52 -4.86 -7.47
CA LEU A 13 7.57 -4.57 -8.93
C LEU A 13 8.71 -3.63 -9.28
N THR A 14 9.03 -2.69 -8.40
CA THR A 14 10.09 -1.70 -8.58
C THR A 14 11.01 -1.71 -7.38
N ASP A 15 12.26 -1.31 -7.59
CA ASP A 15 13.13 -0.99 -6.47
C ASP A 15 12.67 0.30 -5.74
N ASN A 16 13.35 0.62 -4.65
CA ASN A 16 13.03 1.79 -3.83
C ASN A 16 13.71 3.09 -4.29
N HIS A 17 14.53 3.04 -5.34
CA HIS A 17 15.40 4.16 -5.72
C HIS A 17 14.95 4.88 -6.98
N ASP A 18 14.76 4.19 -8.09
CA ASP A 18 14.51 4.79 -9.39
C ASP A 18 13.17 4.41 -10.04
N TYR A 19 12.38 3.56 -9.36
CA TYR A 19 11.09 3.03 -9.83
C TYR A 19 11.19 2.21 -11.13
N GLN A 20 12.37 1.74 -11.47
CA GLN A 20 12.54 0.92 -12.66
C GLN A 20 11.98 -0.48 -12.43
N VAL A 21 11.28 -0.98 -13.45
CA VAL A 21 10.80 -2.36 -13.48
C VAL A 21 11.73 -3.16 -14.37
N THR A 22 12.29 -4.24 -13.84
CA THR A 22 13.26 -5.06 -14.56
C THR A 22 12.66 -5.69 -15.84
N PRO A 23 13.47 -5.95 -16.87
CA PRO A 23 13.00 -6.64 -18.07
C PRO A 23 12.39 -8.02 -17.78
N SER A 24 12.92 -8.76 -16.80
CA SER A 24 12.41 -10.06 -16.37
C SER A 24 11.02 -9.95 -15.73
N THR A 25 10.80 -8.94 -14.88
CA THR A 25 9.47 -8.66 -14.30
C THR A 25 8.45 -8.36 -15.42
N LYS A 26 8.78 -7.48 -16.37
CA LYS A 26 7.89 -7.19 -17.52
C LYS A 26 7.56 -8.45 -18.30
N LYS A 27 8.57 -9.30 -18.55
CA LYS A 27 8.40 -10.59 -19.22
C LYS A 27 7.52 -11.55 -18.43
N ALA A 28 7.66 -11.58 -17.08
CA ALA A 28 6.81 -12.39 -16.23
C ALA A 28 5.35 -11.95 -16.30
N LEU A 29 5.07 -10.65 -16.19
CA LEU A 29 3.71 -10.09 -16.29
C LEU A 29 3.06 -10.43 -17.63
N GLN A 30 3.81 -10.26 -18.75
CA GLN A 30 3.34 -10.63 -20.08
C GLN A 30 2.99 -12.12 -20.15
N LYS A 31 3.90 -13.01 -19.72
CA LYS A 31 3.67 -14.46 -19.73
C LYS A 31 2.47 -14.86 -18.86
N LEU A 32 2.28 -14.26 -17.70
CA LEU A 32 1.10 -14.50 -16.86
C LEU A 32 -0.20 -14.20 -17.62
N GLN A 33 -0.27 -13.07 -18.31
CA GLN A 33 -1.44 -12.68 -19.09
C GLN A 33 -1.66 -13.58 -20.30
N GLU A 34 -0.59 -13.94 -21.04
CA GLU A 34 -0.64 -14.90 -22.15
C GLU A 34 -1.14 -16.28 -21.68
N ASN A 35 -0.83 -16.66 -20.45
CA ASN A 35 -1.34 -17.87 -19.81
C ASN A 35 -2.74 -17.70 -19.17
N GLY A 36 -3.40 -16.57 -19.39
CA GLY A 36 -4.78 -16.33 -18.96
C GLY A 36 -4.95 -16.04 -17.46
N TYR A 37 -3.90 -15.61 -16.76
CA TYR A 37 -4.02 -15.07 -15.41
C TYR A 37 -4.48 -13.61 -15.45
N LYS A 38 -5.37 -13.25 -14.53
CA LYS A 38 -5.66 -11.87 -14.21
C LYS A 38 -4.61 -11.36 -13.25
N ILE A 39 -4.20 -10.11 -13.43
CA ILE A 39 -3.18 -9.48 -12.59
C ILE A 39 -3.67 -8.15 -12.03
N GLY A 40 -3.29 -7.83 -10.80
CA GLY A 40 -3.66 -6.60 -10.11
C GLY A 40 -2.53 -6.01 -9.31
N ILE A 41 -2.67 -4.76 -8.93
CA ILE A 41 -1.77 -4.03 -8.04
C ILE A 41 -2.42 -3.90 -6.67
N ALA A 42 -1.63 -4.09 -5.58
CA ALA A 42 -2.05 -3.81 -4.21
C ALA A 42 -0.95 -2.99 -3.48
N THR A 43 -1.19 -1.69 -3.27
CA THR A 43 -0.17 -0.74 -2.83
C THR A 43 -0.65 0.23 -1.76
N GLY A 44 0.27 0.69 -0.91
CA GLY A 44 0.04 1.82 0.00
C GLY A 44 -0.02 3.20 -0.69
N ARG A 45 0.26 3.27 -2.00
CA ARG A 45 0.20 4.52 -2.75
C ARG A 45 -1.23 4.95 -3.07
N ALA A 46 -1.44 6.28 -3.05
CA ALA A 46 -2.63 6.88 -3.64
C ALA A 46 -2.59 6.76 -5.18
N VAL A 47 -3.76 6.75 -5.82
CA VAL A 47 -3.93 6.58 -7.28
C VAL A 47 -3.02 7.50 -8.10
N ASN A 48 -3.03 8.80 -7.79
CA ASN A 48 -2.21 9.79 -8.51
C ASN A 48 -0.69 9.57 -8.30
N SER A 49 -0.29 9.05 -7.15
CA SER A 49 1.10 8.67 -6.88
C SER A 49 1.49 7.42 -7.64
N LEU A 50 0.60 6.43 -7.71
CA LEU A 50 0.82 5.20 -8.47
C LEU A 50 1.00 5.50 -9.97
N LYS A 51 0.13 6.32 -10.56
CA LYS A 51 0.24 6.72 -11.97
C LYS A 51 1.60 7.36 -12.32
N ARG A 52 2.17 8.15 -11.39
CA ARG A 52 3.49 8.78 -11.61
C ARG A 52 4.66 7.81 -11.62
N THR A 53 4.50 6.58 -11.14
CA THR A 53 5.57 5.57 -11.19
C THR A 53 5.75 4.94 -12.57
N GLY A 54 4.80 5.11 -13.50
CA GLY A 54 4.77 4.41 -14.78
C GLY A 54 4.42 2.91 -14.69
N VAL A 55 4.28 2.36 -13.48
CA VAL A 55 3.95 0.93 -13.28
C VAL A 55 2.58 0.57 -13.88
N VAL A 56 1.68 1.53 -13.97
CA VAL A 56 0.35 1.32 -14.56
C VAL A 56 0.41 1.01 -16.06
N ASP A 57 1.49 1.40 -16.74
CA ASP A 57 1.64 1.31 -18.19
C ASP A 57 2.41 0.05 -18.64
N ILE A 58 2.97 -0.74 -17.71
CA ILE A 58 3.81 -1.90 -18.06
C ILE A 58 3.02 -3.18 -18.36
N ALA A 59 1.75 -3.24 -18.01
CA ALA A 59 0.88 -4.40 -18.22
C ALA A 59 -0.61 -3.98 -18.30
N ASN A 60 -1.46 -4.87 -18.78
CA ASN A 60 -2.92 -4.66 -18.75
C ASN A 60 -3.48 -5.13 -17.41
N TRP A 61 -3.51 -4.25 -16.43
CA TRP A 61 -3.98 -4.56 -15.09
C TRP A 61 -5.50 -4.75 -15.03
N ASP A 62 -5.95 -5.77 -14.30
CA ASP A 62 -7.38 -6.06 -14.11
C ASP A 62 -7.99 -5.29 -12.93
N GLY A 63 -7.18 -4.72 -12.04
CA GLY A 63 -7.65 -3.90 -10.93
C GLY A 63 -6.53 -3.35 -10.06
N PHE A 64 -6.89 -2.36 -9.22
CA PHE A 64 -5.94 -1.65 -8.37
C PHE A 64 -6.50 -1.48 -6.96
N VAL A 65 -5.72 -1.88 -5.98
CA VAL A 65 -5.95 -1.62 -4.57
C VAL A 65 -4.94 -0.57 -4.13
N CYS A 66 -5.40 0.63 -3.82
CA CYS A 66 -4.60 1.80 -3.46
C CYS A 66 -4.82 2.20 -2.01
N ASN A 67 -3.92 3.03 -1.45
CA ASN A 67 -3.98 3.50 -0.06
C ASN A 67 -4.19 2.35 0.95
N ASN A 68 -3.47 1.23 0.77
CA ASN A 68 -3.61 0.02 1.60
C ASN A 68 -5.06 -0.50 1.69
N GLY A 69 -5.82 -0.43 0.59
CA GLY A 69 -7.19 -0.94 0.54
C GLY A 69 -8.30 0.11 0.67
N GLN A 70 -7.97 1.37 0.99
CA GLN A 70 -8.99 2.41 1.12
C GLN A 70 -9.62 2.81 -0.20
N THR A 71 -8.91 2.67 -1.33
CA THR A 71 -9.42 3.01 -2.65
C THR A 71 -9.21 1.82 -3.58
N VAL A 72 -10.29 1.25 -4.06
CA VAL A 72 -10.29 0.11 -4.99
C VAL A 72 -10.80 0.57 -6.34
N LEU A 73 -10.04 0.28 -7.41
CA LEU A 73 -10.40 0.67 -8.76
C LEU A 73 -10.42 -0.54 -9.69
N ASN A 74 -11.32 -0.50 -10.66
CA ASN A 74 -11.34 -1.47 -11.74
C ASN A 74 -10.23 -1.17 -12.78
N LYS A 75 -10.11 -2.02 -13.80
CA LYS A 75 -9.14 -1.89 -14.90
C LYS A 75 -9.21 -0.55 -15.66
N ASN A 76 -10.33 0.15 -15.61
CA ASN A 76 -10.53 1.45 -16.27
C ASN A 76 -10.31 2.63 -15.31
N PHE A 77 -9.69 2.41 -14.15
CA PHE A 77 -9.48 3.42 -13.10
C PHE A 77 -10.78 4.03 -12.55
N GLN A 78 -11.90 3.35 -12.67
CA GLN A 78 -13.14 3.75 -12.00
C GLN A 78 -13.15 3.21 -10.58
N ILE A 79 -13.53 4.07 -9.62
CA ILE A 79 -13.65 3.68 -8.20
C ILE A 79 -14.78 2.66 -8.08
N VAL A 80 -14.47 1.52 -7.50
CA VAL A 80 -15.41 0.43 -7.18
C VAL A 80 -15.81 0.48 -5.73
N GLU A 81 -14.83 0.74 -4.86
CA GLU A 81 -15.03 0.90 -3.43
C GLU A 81 -14.08 1.96 -2.90
N GLU A 82 -14.54 2.73 -1.94
CA GLU A 82 -13.75 3.75 -1.29
C GLU A 82 -14.15 3.89 0.17
N LEU A 83 -13.19 3.63 1.06
CA LEU A 83 -13.33 3.80 2.50
C LEU A 83 -12.77 5.16 2.90
N VAL A 84 -13.63 6.05 3.37
CA VAL A 84 -13.26 7.41 3.83
C VAL A 84 -13.35 7.50 5.34
N ILE A 85 -12.40 8.20 5.94
CA ILE A 85 -12.45 8.50 7.36
C ILE A 85 -13.51 9.59 7.58
N SER A 86 -14.48 9.34 8.46
CA SER A 86 -15.56 10.29 8.70
C SER A 86 -15.04 11.63 9.24
N PRO A 87 -15.67 12.78 8.88
CA PRO A 87 -15.25 14.08 9.37
C PRO A 87 -15.18 14.17 10.90
N GLU A 88 -16.08 13.49 11.61
CA GLU A 88 -16.08 13.44 13.07
C GLU A 88 -14.79 12.80 13.59
N ILE A 89 -14.38 11.66 13.04
CA ILE A 89 -13.13 10.98 13.42
C ILE A 89 -11.93 11.87 13.09
N VAL A 90 -11.91 12.52 11.91
CA VAL A 90 -10.83 13.45 11.53
C VAL A 90 -10.71 14.60 12.54
N HIS A 91 -11.81 15.23 12.95
CA HIS A 91 -11.77 16.29 13.97
C HIS A 91 -11.24 15.78 15.31
N ARG A 92 -11.62 14.57 15.74
CA ARG A 92 -11.09 13.95 16.95
C ARG A 92 -9.59 13.70 16.85
N CYS A 93 -9.10 13.21 15.68
CA CYS A 93 -7.67 13.05 15.42
C CYS A 93 -6.91 14.38 15.47
N ILE A 94 -7.45 15.45 14.88
CA ILE A 94 -6.85 16.78 14.90
C ILE A 94 -6.76 17.30 16.35
N LYS A 95 -7.81 17.09 17.15
CA LYS A 95 -7.79 17.47 18.57
C LYS A 95 -6.72 16.70 19.35
N ILE A 96 -6.66 15.37 19.20
CA ILE A 96 -5.64 14.53 19.83
C ILE A 96 -4.24 14.97 19.41
N ALA A 97 -4.02 15.21 18.14
CA ALA A 97 -2.75 15.68 17.59
C ALA A 97 -2.30 16.99 18.24
N LYS A 98 -3.22 17.95 18.35
CA LYS A 98 -2.97 19.25 19.00
C LYS A 98 -2.68 19.12 20.49
N ASP A 99 -3.49 18.34 21.22
CA ASP A 99 -3.35 18.15 22.66
C ASP A 99 -2.03 17.46 23.05
N ASN A 100 -1.45 16.67 22.12
CA ASN A 100 -0.19 15.94 22.31
C ASN A 100 1.02 16.55 21.56
N ASN A 101 0.87 17.71 20.94
CA ASN A 101 1.91 18.35 20.10
C ASN A 101 2.46 17.42 19.03
N ILE A 102 1.60 16.65 18.38
CA ILE A 102 1.95 15.72 17.29
C ILE A 102 1.46 16.32 15.97
N PRO A 103 2.32 16.79 15.06
CA PRO A 103 1.88 17.27 13.76
C PRO A 103 1.13 16.16 13.00
N LEU A 104 -0.04 16.51 12.43
CA LEU A 104 -0.91 15.58 11.71
C LEU A 104 -1.11 16.06 10.27
N ALA A 105 -0.68 15.27 9.29
CA ALA A 105 -0.99 15.53 7.90
C ALA A 105 -2.25 14.77 7.47
N LEU A 106 -3.11 15.44 6.70
CA LEU A 106 -4.30 14.87 6.11
C LEU A 106 -4.03 14.56 4.63
N LYS A 107 -4.20 13.30 4.24
CA LYS A 107 -4.13 12.85 2.84
C LYS A 107 -5.48 13.11 2.19
N MET A 108 -5.55 14.18 1.42
CA MET A 108 -6.70 14.66 0.66
C MET A 108 -6.26 14.95 -0.78
N GLU A 109 -7.15 15.41 -1.64
CA GLU A 109 -6.79 15.89 -2.97
C GLU A 109 -5.64 16.91 -2.91
N HIS A 110 -5.74 17.87 -1.99
CA HIS A 110 -4.67 18.81 -1.62
C HIS A 110 -4.25 18.55 -0.18
N ARG A 111 -3.12 17.88 0.00
CA ARG A 111 -2.60 17.53 1.33
C ARG A 111 -2.32 18.78 2.15
N ILE A 112 -2.68 18.74 3.43
CA ILE A 112 -2.30 19.75 4.42
C ILE A 112 -1.64 19.10 5.63
N ILE A 113 -0.91 19.87 6.42
CA ILE A 113 -0.52 19.55 7.78
C ILE A 113 -1.24 20.51 8.72
N THR A 114 -1.76 20.02 9.85
CA THR A 114 -2.65 20.78 10.73
C THR A 114 -1.91 21.66 11.75
N GLN A 115 -0.60 21.51 11.85
CA GLN A 115 0.28 22.24 12.78
C GLN A 115 1.61 22.56 12.06
N GLU A 116 2.38 23.49 12.62
CA GLU A 116 3.73 23.79 12.12
C GLU A 116 4.60 22.53 12.14
N PRO A 117 5.36 22.27 11.07
CA PRO A 117 6.28 21.14 10.98
C PRO A 117 7.37 21.21 12.06
N ASP A 118 7.60 20.10 12.74
CA ASP A 118 8.68 19.89 13.69
C ASP A 118 9.80 18.98 13.11
N GLU A 119 10.81 18.67 13.93
CA GLU A 119 11.93 17.80 13.54
C GLU A 119 11.47 16.39 13.10
N ASN A 120 10.37 15.88 13.68
CA ASN A 120 9.82 14.58 13.28
C ASN A 120 9.27 14.63 11.86
N VAL A 121 8.62 15.73 11.48
CA VAL A 121 8.13 15.96 10.12
C VAL A 121 9.30 16.04 9.15
N TYR A 122 10.34 16.82 9.45
CA TYR A 122 11.51 16.95 8.59
C TYR A 122 12.21 15.62 8.39
N THR A 123 12.42 14.85 9.46
CA THR A 123 13.05 13.52 9.41
C THR A 123 12.24 12.53 8.56
N ALA A 124 10.93 12.43 8.77
CA ALA A 124 10.07 11.55 7.99
C ALA A 124 10.02 11.95 6.51
N ARG A 125 9.97 13.25 6.20
CA ARG A 125 9.93 13.74 4.83
C ARG A 125 11.24 13.51 4.08
N LYS A 126 12.36 13.65 4.77
CA LYS A 126 13.68 13.28 4.24
C LYS A 126 13.76 11.78 3.95
N PHE A 127 13.25 10.95 4.85
CA PHE A 127 13.19 9.49 4.65
C PHE A 127 12.41 9.11 3.39
N PHE A 128 11.28 9.78 3.11
CA PHE A 128 10.45 9.53 1.92
C PHE A 128 10.87 10.33 0.68
N ASN A 129 11.93 11.13 0.75
CA ASN A 129 12.30 12.07 -0.32
C ASN A 129 11.09 12.88 -0.83
N SER A 130 10.31 13.45 0.08
CA SER A 130 9.02 14.07 -0.23
C SER A 130 8.87 15.45 0.40
N ILE A 131 8.06 16.31 -0.24
CA ILE A 131 7.79 17.68 0.23
C ILE A 131 6.90 17.68 1.48
N ILE A 132 7.08 18.69 2.33
CA ILE A 132 6.20 18.97 3.47
C ILE A 132 4.92 19.60 2.93
N PRO A 133 3.72 19.09 3.30
CA PRO A 133 2.46 19.75 2.94
C PRO A 133 2.37 21.14 3.56
N PRO A 134 1.65 22.10 2.93
CA PRO A 134 1.38 23.39 3.53
C PRO A 134 0.55 23.23 4.82
N VAL A 135 0.78 24.14 5.78
CA VAL A 135 -0.09 24.24 6.95
C VAL A 135 -1.47 24.71 6.52
N GLY A 136 -2.51 24.05 7.01
CA GLY A 136 -3.88 24.33 6.63
C GLY A 136 -4.91 23.95 7.68
N ILE A 137 -6.14 24.44 7.46
CA ILE A 137 -7.29 24.16 8.31
C ILE A 137 -8.21 23.17 7.61
N TYR A 138 -8.59 22.11 8.32
CA TYR A 138 -9.55 21.13 7.85
C TYR A 138 -10.97 21.72 7.82
N GLN A 139 -11.65 21.58 6.69
CA GLN A 139 -12.99 22.11 6.44
C GLN A 139 -13.96 21.01 5.95
N ASN A 140 -13.85 19.82 6.54
CA ASN A 140 -14.67 18.64 6.21
C ASN A 140 -14.48 18.08 4.79
N GLN A 141 -13.34 18.36 4.15
CA GLN A 141 -12.99 17.71 2.90
C GLN A 141 -12.83 16.20 3.13
N LYS A 142 -12.96 15.44 2.06
CA LYS A 142 -12.70 14.01 2.07
C LYS A 142 -11.26 13.72 2.46
N VAL A 143 -11.08 12.91 3.52
CA VAL A 143 -9.77 12.45 4.00
C VAL A 143 -9.65 10.95 3.71
N GLU A 144 -8.66 10.58 2.91
CA GLU A 144 -8.37 9.20 2.55
C GLU A 144 -7.54 8.50 3.64
N ALA A 145 -6.56 9.19 4.20
CA ALA A 145 -5.70 8.71 5.27
C ALA A 145 -5.06 9.89 6.00
N MET A 146 -4.42 9.65 7.14
CA MET A 146 -3.66 10.66 7.88
C MET A 146 -2.25 10.14 8.18
N ILE A 147 -1.32 11.05 8.44
CA ILE A 147 0.01 10.73 8.93
C ILE A 147 0.26 11.56 10.18
N ALA A 148 0.45 10.90 11.31
CA ALA A 148 0.90 11.53 12.54
C ALA A 148 2.44 11.46 12.63
N TYR A 149 3.08 12.54 13.06
CA TYR A 149 4.53 12.62 13.17
C TYR A 149 4.95 12.69 14.64
N GLY A 150 5.66 11.68 15.09
CA GLY A 150 6.17 11.57 16.45
C GLY A 150 7.56 10.92 16.47
N PRO A 151 8.26 10.91 17.62
CA PRO A 151 9.57 10.29 17.73
C PRO A 151 9.59 8.84 17.25
N LYS A 152 10.73 8.39 16.71
CA LYS A 152 10.89 6.99 16.32
C LYS A 152 10.60 6.07 17.52
N GLY A 153 9.74 5.07 17.32
CA GLY A 153 9.31 4.13 18.35
C GLY A 153 8.18 4.64 19.25
N TYR A 154 7.61 5.81 18.96
CA TYR A 154 6.41 6.27 19.65
C TYR A 154 5.23 5.35 19.33
N ASP A 155 4.44 4.99 20.34
CA ASP A 155 3.37 3.99 20.20
C ASP A 155 2.04 4.54 19.68
N TYR A 156 1.89 5.86 19.61
CA TYR A 156 0.67 6.57 19.19
C TYR A 156 -0.58 6.17 19.97
N ALA A 157 -0.44 5.78 21.25
CA ALA A 157 -1.53 5.36 22.11
C ALA A 157 -2.74 6.31 22.14
N PRO A 158 -2.59 7.65 22.08
CA PRO A 158 -3.75 8.55 22.04
C PRO A 158 -4.67 8.32 20.84
N PHE A 159 -4.13 7.93 19.68
CA PHE A 159 -4.93 7.65 18.49
C PHE A 159 -5.55 6.25 18.50
N LYS A 160 -4.91 5.27 19.17
CA LYS A 160 -5.42 3.89 19.30
C LYS A 160 -6.74 3.79 20.07
N GLN A 161 -7.13 4.84 20.79
CA GLN A 161 -8.41 4.92 21.48
C GLN A 161 -9.59 5.23 20.55
N LEU A 162 -9.33 5.57 19.29
CA LEU A 162 -10.36 5.85 18.31
C LEU A 162 -10.73 4.56 17.56
N GLU A 163 -11.99 4.15 17.71
CA GLU A 163 -12.54 3.06 16.91
C GLU A 163 -12.60 3.45 15.43
N GLY A 164 -12.53 2.45 14.55
CA GLY A 164 -12.62 2.64 13.11
C GLY A 164 -11.32 3.08 12.43
N LEU A 165 -10.20 3.08 13.15
CA LEU A 165 -8.88 3.43 12.61
C LEU A 165 -7.85 2.31 12.81
N HIS A 166 -7.02 2.10 11.80
CA HIS A 166 -5.75 1.40 11.89
C HIS A 166 -4.63 2.41 12.17
N ILE A 167 -3.85 2.16 13.22
CA ILE A 167 -2.71 2.98 13.64
C ILE A 167 -1.45 2.18 13.38
N LEU A 168 -0.70 2.57 12.37
CA LEU A 168 0.44 1.82 11.83
C LEU A 168 1.73 2.62 11.99
N PRO A 169 2.44 2.50 13.15
CA PRO A 169 3.73 3.16 13.34
C PRO A 169 4.73 2.70 12.28
N GLY A 170 5.40 3.66 11.66
CA GLY A 170 6.42 3.40 10.66
C GLY A 170 7.81 3.18 11.25
N VAL A 171 8.76 2.84 10.38
CA VAL A 171 10.17 2.60 10.74
C VAL A 171 10.96 3.88 11.04
N SER A 172 10.37 5.06 10.80
CA SER A 172 10.94 6.39 11.06
C SER A 172 10.04 7.16 12.03
N THR A 173 9.96 8.47 11.89
CA THR A 173 9.25 9.40 12.78
C THR A 173 7.81 9.67 12.32
N TYR A 174 7.11 8.65 11.90
CA TYR A 174 5.74 8.75 11.39
C TYR A 174 4.88 7.55 11.78
N CYS A 175 3.57 7.75 11.66
CA CYS A 175 2.55 6.71 11.77
C CYS A 175 1.49 6.95 10.69
N ASP A 176 1.21 5.94 9.87
CA ASP A 176 0.06 5.96 8.99
C ASP A 176 -1.21 5.65 9.78
N ILE A 177 -2.26 6.45 9.54
CA ILE A 177 -3.58 6.29 10.13
C ILE A 177 -4.57 6.11 8.99
N THR A 178 -5.20 4.94 8.93
CA THR A 178 -6.12 4.54 7.86
C THR A 178 -7.45 4.06 8.43
N HIS A 179 -8.44 3.87 7.58
CA HIS A 179 -9.71 3.25 7.99
C HIS A 179 -9.46 1.81 8.47
N ALA A 180 -10.09 1.38 9.56
CA ALA A 180 -9.84 0.06 10.18
C ALA A 180 -10.13 -1.12 9.24
N ASP A 181 -11.15 -1.00 8.40
CA ASP A 181 -11.51 -2.05 7.44
C ASP A 181 -10.67 -2.01 6.16
N ALA A 182 -9.76 -1.02 6.04
CA ALA A 182 -8.90 -0.87 4.87
C ALA A 182 -7.61 -1.65 5.06
N THR A 183 -7.50 -2.78 4.37
CA THR A 183 -6.26 -3.54 4.21
C THR A 183 -6.08 -3.91 2.74
N LYS A 184 -4.84 -4.23 2.32
CA LYS A 184 -4.63 -4.76 0.97
C LYS A 184 -5.51 -5.99 0.71
N ALA A 185 -5.71 -6.84 1.73
CA ALA A 185 -6.54 -8.04 1.63
C ALA A 185 -8.02 -7.71 1.38
N THR A 186 -8.60 -6.78 2.13
CA THR A 186 -10.02 -6.40 1.94
C THR A 186 -10.24 -5.78 0.56
N GLY A 187 -9.35 -4.90 0.11
CA GLY A 187 -9.40 -4.34 -1.24
C GLY A 187 -9.26 -5.39 -2.34
N ILE A 188 -8.39 -6.40 -2.16
CA ILE A 188 -8.27 -7.54 -3.08
C ILE A 188 -9.60 -8.30 -3.17
N GLN A 189 -10.27 -8.56 -2.05
CA GLN A 189 -11.57 -9.24 -2.06
C GLN A 189 -12.63 -8.50 -2.88
N VAL A 190 -12.61 -7.17 -2.88
CA VAL A 190 -13.51 -6.36 -3.72
C VAL A 190 -13.25 -6.61 -5.20
N ILE A 191 -11.98 -6.64 -5.61
CA ILE A 191 -11.62 -6.95 -7.02
C ILE A 191 -11.98 -8.38 -7.38
N LEU A 192 -11.69 -9.36 -6.54
CA LEU A 192 -12.01 -10.77 -6.79
C LEU A 192 -13.50 -10.99 -7.05
N LYS A 193 -14.37 -10.33 -6.27
CA LYS A 193 -15.84 -10.40 -6.46
C LYS A 193 -16.28 -9.96 -7.86
N GLN A 194 -15.62 -8.96 -8.46
CA GLN A 194 -15.95 -8.51 -9.82
C GLN A 194 -15.69 -9.58 -10.90
N TYR A 195 -14.74 -10.48 -10.63
CA TYR A 195 -14.37 -11.56 -11.55
C TYR A 195 -14.94 -12.92 -11.14
N ASN A 196 -15.80 -12.98 -10.11
CA ASN A 196 -16.30 -14.24 -9.53
C ASN A 196 -15.16 -15.20 -9.14
N LEU A 197 -14.10 -14.63 -8.53
CA LEU A 197 -12.94 -15.36 -8.01
C LEU A 197 -12.97 -15.34 -6.48
N ASP A 198 -12.37 -16.39 -5.87
CA ASP A 198 -12.27 -16.56 -4.42
C ASP A 198 -10.83 -16.74 -3.93
N LYS A 199 -9.88 -16.90 -4.86
CA LYS A 199 -8.47 -17.16 -4.54
C LYS A 199 -7.54 -16.22 -5.29
N TYR A 200 -6.45 -15.86 -4.64
CA TYR A 200 -5.40 -15.08 -5.23
C TYR A 200 -4.01 -15.57 -4.80
N ILE A 201 -3.02 -15.21 -5.60
CA ILE A 201 -1.59 -15.28 -5.30
C ILE A 201 -1.15 -13.83 -5.06
N CYS A 202 -0.25 -13.58 -4.12
CA CYS A 202 0.31 -12.24 -3.94
C CYS A 202 1.83 -12.26 -3.85
N PHE A 203 2.43 -11.14 -4.29
CA PHE A 203 3.84 -10.82 -4.16
C PHE A 203 3.99 -9.57 -3.32
N GLY A 204 4.92 -9.58 -2.36
CA GLY A 204 5.16 -8.45 -1.46
C GLY A 204 6.52 -8.53 -0.78
N ASP A 205 6.89 -7.50 -0.02
CA ASP A 205 8.19 -7.40 0.63
C ASP A 205 8.16 -6.78 2.04
N SER A 206 7.06 -6.11 2.43
CA SER A 206 7.03 -5.30 3.64
C SER A 206 5.82 -5.54 4.54
N LEU A 207 5.85 -5.00 5.77
CA LEU A 207 4.84 -5.31 6.80
C LEU A 207 3.40 -4.94 6.45
N ASN A 208 3.18 -4.00 5.52
CA ASN A 208 1.85 -3.68 5.04
C ASN A 208 1.26 -4.76 4.11
N ASP A 209 2.04 -5.79 3.77
CA ASP A 209 1.63 -6.96 2.98
C ASP A 209 1.12 -8.12 3.84
N VAL A 210 1.31 -8.06 5.16
CA VAL A 210 0.99 -9.15 6.08
C VAL A 210 -0.46 -9.64 5.90
N GLU A 211 -1.42 -8.71 5.85
CA GLU A 211 -2.82 -9.09 5.71
C GLU A 211 -3.12 -9.77 4.37
N MET A 212 -2.55 -9.27 3.25
CA MET A 212 -2.76 -9.96 1.97
C MET A 212 -2.02 -11.30 1.90
N PHE A 213 -0.92 -11.50 2.65
CA PHE A 213 -0.24 -12.79 2.75
C PHE A 213 -1.06 -13.81 3.52
N ASN A 214 -1.61 -13.42 4.66
CA ASN A 214 -2.42 -14.30 5.52
C ASN A 214 -3.69 -14.84 4.83
N HIS A 215 -4.22 -14.11 3.84
CA HIS A 215 -5.46 -14.47 3.13
C HIS A 215 -5.22 -15.01 1.72
N ALA A 216 -3.98 -15.06 1.26
CA ALA A 216 -3.63 -15.58 -0.07
C ALA A 216 -3.67 -17.12 -0.12
N ALA A 217 -4.00 -17.68 -1.27
CA ALA A 217 -3.78 -19.11 -1.53
C ALA A 217 -2.29 -19.45 -1.63
N ILE A 218 -1.49 -18.52 -2.18
CA ILE A 218 -0.03 -18.58 -2.22
C ILE A 218 0.48 -17.15 -2.01
N SER A 219 1.34 -16.95 -1.02
CA SER A 219 2.04 -15.69 -0.78
C SER A 219 3.53 -15.84 -1.08
N VAL A 220 4.07 -14.90 -1.85
CA VAL A 220 5.46 -14.88 -2.31
C VAL A 220 6.16 -13.66 -1.74
N CYS A 221 7.13 -13.88 -0.85
CA CYS A 221 7.97 -12.81 -0.32
C CYS A 221 9.21 -12.63 -1.18
N MET A 222 9.53 -11.38 -1.52
CA MET A 222 10.75 -11.04 -2.25
C MET A 222 12.01 -11.31 -1.40
N GLY A 223 13.13 -11.67 -2.06
CA GLY A 223 14.36 -12.05 -1.38
C GLY A 223 14.95 -10.98 -0.47
N GLN A 224 14.79 -9.70 -0.79
CA GLN A 224 15.17 -8.56 0.05
C GLN A 224 14.10 -8.17 1.08
N GLY A 225 12.90 -8.83 1.10
CA GLY A 225 11.77 -8.48 1.93
C GLY A 225 12.01 -8.65 3.45
N ASP A 226 11.07 -8.13 4.24
CA ASP A 226 11.09 -8.16 5.69
C ASP A 226 11.18 -9.59 6.25
N ALA A 227 11.96 -9.78 7.31
CA ALA A 227 12.17 -11.09 7.93
C ALA A 227 10.87 -11.72 8.47
N TYR A 228 9.97 -10.91 9.04
CA TYR A 228 8.69 -11.41 9.51
C TYR A 228 7.83 -11.88 8.35
N LEU A 229 7.79 -11.11 7.24
CA LEU A 229 7.02 -11.47 6.06
C LEU A 229 7.54 -12.77 5.41
N LYS A 230 8.88 -12.96 5.36
CA LYS A 230 9.49 -14.21 4.91
C LYS A 230 9.05 -15.42 5.73
N ASN A 231 8.90 -15.25 7.05
CA ASN A 231 8.50 -16.33 7.95
C ASN A 231 7.05 -16.79 7.74
N ILE A 232 6.16 -15.90 7.30
CA ILE A 232 4.75 -16.23 7.06
C ILE A 232 4.44 -16.54 5.60
N ALA A 233 5.36 -16.27 4.69
CA ALA A 233 5.19 -16.50 3.26
C ALA A 233 5.10 -17.99 2.92
N THR A 234 4.25 -18.33 1.95
CA THR A 234 4.21 -19.68 1.38
C THR A 234 5.51 -20.00 0.63
N PHE A 235 6.09 -18.98 -0.02
CA PHE A 235 7.31 -19.10 -0.81
C PHE A 235 8.15 -17.82 -0.69
N VAL A 236 9.46 -17.98 -0.51
CA VAL A 236 10.42 -16.86 -0.59
C VAL A 236 11.18 -17.00 -1.89
N THR A 237 11.15 -15.96 -2.71
CA THR A 237 11.85 -15.92 -4.00
C THR A 237 13.16 -15.15 -3.90
N ASP A 238 13.84 -15.00 -5.04
CA ASP A 238 15.04 -14.19 -5.16
C ASP A 238 14.73 -12.69 -5.03
N SER A 239 15.75 -11.85 -5.01
CA SER A 239 15.60 -10.39 -4.96
C SER A 239 15.05 -9.83 -6.29
N ILE A 240 14.66 -8.55 -6.30
CA ILE A 240 14.25 -7.86 -7.54
C ILE A 240 15.38 -7.92 -8.58
N ASP A 241 16.61 -7.70 -8.14
CA ASP A 241 17.80 -7.64 -9.01
C ASP A 241 18.19 -9.03 -9.55
N ASP A 242 17.74 -10.08 -8.89
CA ASP A 242 17.98 -11.50 -9.25
C ASP A 242 16.75 -12.15 -9.90
N ASP A 243 15.93 -11.38 -10.61
CA ASP A 243 14.76 -11.85 -11.37
C ASP A 243 13.66 -12.51 -10.50
N GLY A 244 13.51 -12.11 -9.22
CA GLY A 244 12.70 -12.79 -8.21
C GLY A 244 11.26 -13.10 -8.65
N ILE A 245 10.55 -12.14 -9.26
CA ILE A 245 9.16 -12.39 -9.73
C ILE A 245 9.15 -13.46 -10.84
N TYR A 246 10.06 -13.37 -11.81
CA TYR A 246 10.12 -14.32 -12.92
C TYR A 246 10.42 -15.73 -12.39
N ASN A 247 11.41 -15.87 -11.53
CA ASN A 247 11.83 -17.13 -10.95
C ASN A 247 10.71 -17.77 -10.10
N ALA A 248 10.01 -16.97 -9.29
CA ALA A 248 8.85 -17.45 -8.54
C ALA A 248 7.75 -17.98 -9.46
N CYS A 249 7.42 -17.26 -10.53
CA CYS A 249 6.40 -17.71 -11.48
C CYS A 249 6.76 -19.04 -12.15
N VAL A 250 8.05 -19.24 -12.50
CA VAL A 250 8.53 -20.51 -13.06
C VAL A 250 8.46 -21.63 -12.02
N ASN A 251 8.96 -21.38 -10.80
CA ASN A 251 8.99 -22.36 -9.72
C ASN A 251 7.58 -22.80 -9.29
N LEU A 252 6.62 -21.90 -9.32
CA LEU A 252 5.21 -22.17 -9.03
C LEU A 252 4.44 -22.78 -10.22
N GLY A 253 5.09 -22.94 -11.38
CA GLY A 253 4.48 -23.51 -12.59
C GLY A 253 3.37 -22.63 -13.19
N LEU A 254 3.41 -21.31 -12.98
CA LEU A 254 2.40 -20.39 -13.49
C LEU A 254 2.52 -20.22 -15.02
N PHE A 255 3.73 -20.40 -15.56
CA PHE A 255 4.03 -20.51 -17.00
C PHE A 255 5.32 -21.33 -17.23
N LYS A 256 5.58 -21.68 -18.47
CA LYS A 256 6.81 -22.37 -18.91
C LYS A 256 7.82 -21.39 -19.51
#